data_4e64ef751a96ccbf95877fd0de74192d
#
_entry.id   4e64ef751a96ccbf95877fd0de74192d
#
_cell.length_a   1.000
_cell.length_b   1.000
_cell.length_c   1.000
_cell.angle_alpha   90.00
_cell.angle_beta   90.00
_cell.angle_gamma   90.00
#
_symmetry.space_group_name_H-M   'P 1'
#
loop_
_entity.id
_entity.type
_entity.pdbx_description
1 polymer ?
#
loop_
_entity_poly.entity_id
_entity_poly.type
_entity_poly.pdbx_seq_one_letter_code
_entity_poly.pdbx_strand_id
1 'polypeptide(L)'
;MDYRRLGGTDLDVSVLCFGPMRSAAKDGSNNAVSQSGARALEAALAAGVNFLHSSYEYKTRWMMTEVLRDHPKRKDIHHGIKLPVPDWDDCAFDPAKFRMRVEEALSELATDRIAVLQWMWRTRPNDDDHRLPLLASIMDDVWATFEAMRDEGKVGYLMTLPYTTAATRAALDTGRFAGLVSFLNPIEMELAEFFPELERNGQGFVCIRPLYQGVLTDRRSGWDEVPEGHYLDRLRTENPDAFDQRSAIADAFADEIDGSMTRFALRFPLFSPVVASMVTGLNSVAQVEEAVAALDGVEPRPDLFEKVRALWASGFRPGA
;
A
#
# COMPACT_ATOMS: atom_id res chain seq x y z
N MET A 1 15.24 11.83 -1.55
CA MET A 1 14.38 10.67 -1.23
C MET A 1 14.95 9.93 -0.05
N ASP A 2 14.19 9.79 1.01
CA ASP A 2 14.60 9.07 2.20
C ASP A 2 14.28 7.57 2.07
N TYR A 3 15.06 6.75 2.79
CA TYR A 3 14.91 5.31 2.80
C TYR A 3 14.76 4.83 4.24
N ARG A 4 13.94 3.79 4.42
CA ARG A 4 13.78 3.10 5.71
C ARG A 4 13.94 1.60 5.55
N ARG A 5 14.48 0.97 6.58
CA ARG A 5 14.51 -0.50 6.66
C ARG A 5 13.09 -1.03 6.80
N LEU A 6 12.72 -2.00 5.96
CA LEU A 6 11.41 -2.65 6.06
C LEU A 6 11.43 -3.71 7.19
N GLY A 7 11.13 -3.28 8.40
CA GLY A 7 11.22 -4.13 9.59
C GLY A 7 12.58 -4.80 9.73
N GLY A 8 12.61 -6.07 10.09
CA GLY A 8 13.82 -6.90 10.22
C GLY A 8 14.34 -7.48 8.90
N THR A 9 13.82 -7.05 7.75
CA THR A 9 14.31 -7.49 6.44
C THR A 9 15.64 -6.83 6.07
N ASP A 10 16.28 -7.27 4.98
CA ASP A 10 17.46 -6.61 4.40
C ASP A 10 17.11 -5.50 3.38
N LEU A 11 15.82 -5.15 3.26
CA LEU A 11 15.35 -4.17 2.28
C LEU A 11 15.38 -2.75 2.84
N ASP A 12 16.17 -1.87 2.23
CA ASP A 12 16.08 -0.43 2.40
C ASP A 12 15.19 0.15 1.30
N VAL A 13 13.95 0.47 1.64
CA VAL A 13 12.93 0.94 0.71
C VAL A 13 12.74 2.44 0.79
N SER A 14 12.51 3.10 -0.36
CA SER A 14 12.11 4.49 -0.39
C SER A 14 10.80 4.70 0.39
N VAL A 15 10.72 5.78 1.17
CA VAL A 15 9.50 6.12 1.93
C VAL A 15 8.27 6.31 1.03
N LEU A 16 8.49 6.63 -0.24
CA LEU A 16 7.50 6.66 -1.31
C LEU A 16 7.61 5.38 -2.15
N CYS A 17 6.52 4.63 -2.23
CA CYS A 17 6.37 3.49 -3.14
C CYS A 17 5.45 3.87 -4.30
N PHE A 18 5.90 3.63 -5.54
CA PHE A 18 5.10 3.95 -6.72
C PHE A 18 3.97 2.93 -6.92
N GLY A 19 2.72 3.42 -6.93
CA GLY A 19 1.50 2.63 -7.12
C GLY A 19 0.89 2.83 -8.51
N PRO A 20 1.04 1.91 -9.47
CA PRO A 20 0.65 2.09 -10.87
C PRO A 20 -0.80 1.74 -11.19
N MET A 21 -1.69 1.55 -10.22
CA MET A 21 -3.04 1.00 -10.46
C MET A 21 -3.85 1.73 -11.55
N ARG A 22 -3.62 3.04 -11.72
CA ARG A 22 -4.29 3.89 -12.71
C ARG A 22 -3.32 4.60 -13.64
N SER A 23 -2.06 4.19 -13.66
CA SER A 23 -1.00 4.86 -14.43
C SER A 23 -0.89 4.38 -15.88
N ALA A 24 -1.68 3.38 -16.28
CA ALA A 24 -1.69 2.89 -17.66
C ALA A 24 -3.08 2.37 -18.07
N ALA A 25 -3.31 2.33 -19.36
CA ALA A 25 -4.49 1.70 -19.93
C ALA A 25 -4.46 0.19 -19.70
N LYS A 26 -5.57 -0.37 -19.25
CA LYS A 26 -5.70 -1.80 -18.91
C LYS A 26 -5.70 -2.73 -20.13
N ASP A 27 -5.99 -2.19 -21.31
CA ASP A 27 -5.96 -2.90 -22.59
C ASP A 27 -4.56 -2.94 -23.23
N GLY A 28 -3.54 -2.38 -22.54
CA GLY A 28 -2.17 -2.33 -23.04
C GLY A 28 -1.92 -1.21 -24.06
N SER A 29 -2.90 -0.33 -24.33
CA SER A 29 -2.73 0.74 -25.31
C SER A 29 -1.80 1.84 -24.80
N ASN A 30 -0.90 2.29 -25.68
CA ASN A 30 -0.01 3.44 -25.40
C ASN A 30 -0.74 4.77 -25.66
N ASN A 31 -1.75 5.04 -24.87
CA ASN A 31 -2.55 6.27 -24.94
C ASN A 31 -1.99 7.35 -23.99
N ALA A 32 -2.67 8.51 -23.95
CA ALA A 32 -2.24 9.64 -23.11
C ALA A 32 -2.13 9.30 -21.61
N VAL A 33 -2.97 8.39 -21.08
CA VAL A 33 -2.91 7.92 -19.70
C VAL A 33 -1.62 7.13 -19.48
N SER A 34 -1.33 6.16 -20.35
CA SER A 34 -0.14 5.31 -20.27
C SER A 34 1.16 6.11 -20.42
N GLN A 35 1.16 7.06 -21.36
CA GLN A 35 2.31 7.97 -21.55
C GLN A 35 2.53 8.89 -20.35
N SER A 36 1.47 9.37 -19.73
CA SER A 36 1.58 10.17 -18.49
C SER A 36 2.12 9.33 -17.34
N GLY A 37 1.62 8.09 -17.18
CA GLY A 37 2.08 7.17 -16.16
C GLY A 37 3.52 6.72 -16.33
N ALA A 38 3.96 6.48 -17.58
CA ALA A 38 5.36 6.16 -17.88
C ALA A 38 6.30 7.31 -17.46
N ARG A 39 5.98 8.55 -17.85
CA ARG A 39 6.73 9.75 -17.40
C ARG A 39 6.71 9.94 -15.88
N ALA A 40 5.58 9.61 -15.23
CA ALA A 40 5.50 9.64 -13.77
C ALA A 40 6.44 8.61 -13.13
N LEU A 41 6.52 7.39 -13.68
CA LEU A 41 7.45 6.38 -13.19
C LEU A 41 8.90 6.81 -13.42
N GLU A 42 9.24 7.33 -14.59
CA GLU A 42 10.58 7.88 -14.88
C GLU A 42 10.97 8.99 -13.87
N ALA A 43 10.06 9.92 -13.61
CA ALA A 43 10.28 10.98 -12.62
C ALA A 43 10.45 10.43 -11.20
N ALA A 44 9.68 9.42 -10.82
CA ALA A 44 9.80 8.76 -9.51
C ALA A 44 11.17 8.06 -9.36
N LEU A 45 11.63 7.35 -10.39
CA LEU A 45 12.94 6.70 -10.41
C LEU A 45 14.08 7.73 -10.36
N ALA A 46 13.95 8.84 -11.11
CA ALA A 46 14.90 9.95 -11.09
C ALA A 46 14.99 10.62 -9.70
N ALA A 47 13.87 10.69 -8.98
CA ALA A 47 13.81 11.19 -7.60
C ALA A 47 14.33 10.17 -6.56
N GLY A 48 14.73 8.97 -6.97
CA GLY A 48 15.30 7.93 -6.11
C GLY A 48 14.28 6.95 -5.54
N VAL A 49 13.04 6.90 -6.05
CA VAL A 49 12.11 5.82 -5.67
C VAL A 49 12.69 4.48 -6.12
N ASN A 50 12.85 3.55 -5.18
CA ASN A 50 13.35 2.20 -5.43
C ASN A 50 12.35 1.10 -5.08
N PHE A 51 11.15 1.46 -4.61
CA PHE A 51 10.11 0.49 -4.27
C PHE A 51 8.88 0.72 -5.17
N LEU A 52 8.51 -0.32 -5.92
CA LEU A 52 7.41 -0.28 -6.88
C LEU A 52 6.40 -1.37 -6.52
N HIS A 53 5.12 -1.00 -6.50
CA HIS A 53 4.05 -1.93 -6.17
C HIS A 53 3.21 -2.27 -7.42
N SER A 54 2.76 -3.50 -7.57
CA SER A 54 1.90 -3.91 -8.69
C SER A 54 0.92 -5.02 -8.32
N SER A 55 -0.01 -5.30 -9.24
CA SER A 55 -0.92 -6.44 -9.20
C SER A 55 -1.21 -6.89 -10.63
N TYR A 56 -1.42 -8.20 -10.84
CA TYR A 56 -1.91 -8.70 -12.12
C TYR A 56 -3.29 -8.09 -12.47
N GLU A 57 -4.11 -7.79 -11.45
CA GLU A 57 -5.43 -7.17 -11.62
C GLU A 57 -5.37 -5.76 -12.23
N TYR A 58 -4.23 -5.06 -12.06
CA TYR A 58 -4.08 -3.68 -12.56
C TYR A 58 -3.85 -3.63 -14.07
N LYS A 59 -3.23 -4.69 -14.62
CA LYS A 59 -2.82 -4.78 -16.04
C LYS A 59 -1.95 -3.60 -16.47
N THR A 60 -1.05 -3.16 -15.59
CA THR A 60 -0.19 -2.00 -15.80
C THR A 60 1.31 -2.35 -15.80
N ARG A 61 1.67 -3.62 -15.56
CA ARG A 61 3.08 -4.05 -15.52
C ARG A 61 3.82 -3.85 -16.83
N TRP A 62 3.13 -4.00 -17.96
CA TRP A 62 3.72 -3.76 -19.28
C TRP A 62 4.36 -2.36 -19.39
N MET A 63 3.69 -1.31 -18.91
CA MET A 63 4.22 0.06 -18.91
C MET A 63 5.43 0.19 -17.98
N MET A 64 5.39 -0.46 -16.80
CA MET A 64 6.54 -0.49 -15.90
C MET A 64 7.74 -1.15 -16.55
N THR A 65 7.55 -2.26 -17.25
CA THR A 65 8.60 -2.99 -17.97
C THR A 65 9.20 -2.16 -19.08
N GLU A 66 8.39 -1.43 -19.84
CA GLU A 66 8.90 -0.51 -20.88
C GLU A 66 9.86 0.53 -20.30
N VAL A 67 9.51 1.15 -19.18
CA VAL A 67 10.34 2.14 -18.49
C VAL A 67 11.59 1.50 -17.86
N LEU A 68 11.46 0.31 -17.27
CA LEU A 68 12.55 -0.34 -16.54
C LEU A 68 13.54 -1.10 -17.42
N ARG A 69 13.15 -1.48 -18.65
CA ARG A 69 13.94 -2.36 -19.54
C ARG A 69 15.40 -1.94 -19.65
N ASP A 70 15.63 -0.66 -19.88
CA ASP A 70 16.95 -0.07 -20.08
C ASP A 70 17.40 0.82 -18.91
N HIS A 71 16.65 0.79 -17.79
CA HIS A 71 16.99 1.63 -16.65
C HIS A 71 18.26 1.13 -15.96
N PRO A 72 19.28 1.98 -15.73
CA PRO A 72 20.60 1.56 -15.25
C PRO A 72 20.54 0.93 -13.83
N LYS A 73 19.58 1.33 -13.01
CA LYS A 73 19.39 0.84 -11.62
C LYS A 73 18.28 -0.20 -11.50
N ARG A 74 17.84 -0.85 -12.60
CA ARG A 74 16.71 -1.79 -12.54
C ARG A 74 16.90 -2.92 -11.54
N LYS A 75 18.15 -3.32 -11.28
CA LYS A 75 18.48 -4.39 -10.31
C LYS A 75 18.37 -3.95 -8.86
N ASP A 76 18.37 -2.64 -8.60
CA ASP A 76 18.23 -2.06 -7.27
C ASP A 76 16.76 -1.76 -6.93
N ILE A 77 15.85 -2.03 -7.87
CA ILE A 77 14.42 -1.82 -7.69
C ILE A 77 13.80 -2.99 -6.95
N HIS A 78 13.13 -2.68 -5.86
CA HIS A 78 12.36 -3.63 -5.07
C HIS A 78 10.92 -3.71 -5.61
N HIS A 79 10.52 -4.86 -6.14
CA HIS A 79 9.15 -5.09 -6.58
C HIS A 79 8.32 -5.70 -5.45
N GLY A 80 7.22 -5.01 -5.08
CA GLY A 80 6.14 -5.54 -4.26
C GLY A 80 4.96 -5.93 -5.14
N ILE A 81 4.45 -7.15 -5.01
CA ILE A 81 3.29 -7.59 -5.78
C ILE A 81 2.15 -8.05 -4.89
N LYS A 82 0.92 -7.66 -5.24
CA LYS A 82 -0.28 -8.30 -4.70
C LYS A 82 -0.45 -9.69 -5.26
N LEU A 83 -0.70 -10.64 -4.38
CA LEU A 83 -0.90 -12.03 -4.71
C LEU A 83 -2.17 -12.58 -4.02
N PRO A 84 -3.35 -12.39 -4.62
CA PRO A 84 -4.57 -13.02 -4.14
C PRO A 84 -4.64 -14.48 -4.62
N VAL A 85 -4.34 -15.42 -3.74
CA VAL A 85 -4.48 -16.86 -3.94
C VAL A 85 -4.78 -17.51 -2.58
N PRO A 86 -6.00 -17.96 -2.27
CA PRO A 86 -7.16 -17.98 -3.17
C PRO A 86 -7.66 -16.58 -3.52
N ASP A 87 -8.29 -16.45 -4.70
CA ASP A 87 -9.00 -15.25 -5.14
C ASP A 87 -10.52 -15.48 -4.99
N TRP A 88 -11.31 -14.47 -5.35
CA TRP A 88 -12.77 -14.45 -5.19
C TRP A 88 -13.51 -15.65 -5.75
N ASP A 89 -13.03 -16.24 -6.84
CA ASP A 89 -13.67 -17.34 -7.54
C ASP A 89 -13.01 -18.71 -7.26
N ASP A 90 -12.00 -18.72 -6.39
CA ASP A 90 -11.31 -19.95 -6.01
C ASP A 90 -12.08 -20.69 -4.91
N CYS A 91 -12.19 -22.01 -5.05
CA CYS A 91 -12.81 -22.88 -4.03
C CYS A 91 -11.83 -23.27 -2.92
N ALA A 92 -10.51 -23.21 -3.18
CA ALA A 92 -9.45 -23.60 -2.27
C ALA A 92 -8.13 -22.91 -2.63
N PHE A 93 -7.15 -23.04 -1.75
CA PHE A 93 -5.78 -22.65 -2.06
C PHE A 93 -5.18 -23.61 -3.11
N ASP A 94 -4.52 -23.02 -4.11
CA ASP A 94 -3.82 -23.76 -5.17
C ASP A 94 -2.35 -23.33 -5.22
N PRO A 95 -1.40 -24.18 -4.76
CA PRO A 95 0.04 -23.90 -4.81
C PRO A 95 0.56 -23.66 -6.24
N ALA A 96 -0.01 -24.37 -7.24
CA ALA A 96 0.39 -24.18 -8.63
C ALA A 96 -0.03 -22.80 -9.15
N LYS A 97 -1.23 -22.34 -8.81
CA LYS A 97 -1.71 -20.98 -9.13
C LYS A 97 -0.87 -19.91 -8.42
N PHE A 98 -0.50 -20.13 -7.15
CA PHE A 98 0.38 -19.24 -6.42
C PHE A 98 1.72 -19.08 -7.15
N ARG A 99 2.38 -20.19 -7.49
CA ARG A 99 3.63 -20.21 -8.25
C ARG A 99 3.48 -19.51 -9.61
N MET A 100 2.46 -19.89 -10.37
CA MET A 100 2.18 -19.32 -11.69
C MET A 100 2.07 -17.78 -11.63
N ARG A 101 1.35 -17.23 -10.65
CA ARG A 101 1.17 -15.78 -10.48
C ARG A 101 2.48 -15.05 -10.15
N VAL A 102 3.38 -15.68 -9.41
CA VAL A 102 4.71 -15.13 -9.16
C VAL A 102 5.57 -15.18 -10.43
N GLU A 103 5.57 -16.28 -11.15
CA GLU A 103 6.34 -16.44 -12.39
C GLU A 103 5.84 -15.50 -13.51
N GLU A 104 4.52 -15.30 -13.62
CA GLU A 104 3.94 -14.25 -14.47
C GLU A 104 4.49 -12.87 -14.11
N ALA A 105 4.52 -12.54 -12.80
CA ALA A 105 5.04 -11.25 -12.36
C ALA A 105 6.52 -11.06 -12.67
N LEU A 106 7.36 -12.08 -12.46
CA LEU A 106 8.78 -12.06 -12.81
C LEU A 106 8.97 -11.80 -14.30
N SER A 107 8.21 -12.52 -15.15
CA SER A 107 8.25 -12.37 -16.60
C SER A 107 7.75 -10.99 -17.06
N GLU A 108 6.57 -10.57 -16.56
CA GLU A 108 5.95 -9.29 -16.92
C GLU A 108 6.76 -8.08 -16.47
N LEU A 109 7.49 -8.15 -15.35
CA LEU A 109 8.34 -7.09 -14.82
C LEU A 109 9.78 -7.19 -15.31
N ALA A 110 10.12 -8.22 -16.09
CA ALA A 110 11.48 -8.52 -16.57
C ALA A 110 12.52 -8.49 -15.42
N THR A 111 12.18 -9.10 -14.29
CA THR A 111 13.02 -9.18 -13.08
C THR A 111 13.21 -10.63 -12.65
N ASP A 112 14.32 -10.92 -11.99
CA ASP A 112 14.63 -12.25 -11.49
C ASP A 112 14.06 -12.49 -10.07
N ARG A 113 13.68 -11.42 -9.35
CA ARG A 113 13.22 -11.50 -7.96
C ARG A 113 12.09 -10.51 -7.66
N ILE A 114 11.09 -10.97 -6.91
CA ILE A 114 10.09 -10.15 -6.25
C ILE A 114 10.53 -9.95 -4.81
N ALA A 115 10.76 -8.70 -4.38
CA ALA A 115 11.22 -8.40 -3.04
C ALA A 115 10.17 -8.69 -1.97
N VAL A 116 8.91 -8.34 -2.24
CA VAL A 116 7.79 -8.50 -1.31
C VAL A 116 6.59 -9.12 -2.00
N LEU A 117 6.14 -10.27 -1.52
CA LEU A 117 4.83 -10.81 -1.83
C LEU A 117 3.83 -10.26 -0.82
N GLN A 118 2.90 -9.42 -1.26
CA GLN A 118 1.73 -9.02 -0.50
C GLN A 118 0.65 -10.07 -0.71
N TRP A 119 0.70 -11.14 0.07
CA TRP A 119 -0.30 -12.19 0.00
C TRP A 119 -1.65 -11.69 0.52
N MET A 120 -2.71 -12.00 -0.22
CA MET A 120 -4.09 -11.62 0.10
C MET A 120 -4.96 -12.87 0.02
N TRP A 121 -5.67 -13.18 1.09
CA TRP A 121 -6.62 -14.28 1.12
C TRP A 121 -8.04 -13.72 1.10
N ARG A 122 -8.73 -14.08 0.06
CA ARG A 122 -10.06 -13.58 -0.25
C ARG A 122 -11.06 -14.73 -0.21
N THR A 123 -12.30 -14.41 0.16
CA THR A 123 -13.42 -15.34 0.18
C THR A 123 -14.66 -14.64 -0.35
N ARG A 124 -15.71 -15.40 -0.61
CA ARG A 124 -17.05 -14.88 -0.85
C ARG A 124 -18.04 -15.53 0.11
N PRO A 125 -18.63 -14.77 1.06
CA PRO A 125 -18.35 -13.36 1.33
C PRO A 125 -16.94 -13.13 1.90
N ASN A 126 -16.41 -11.89 1.75
CA ASN A 126 -15.09 -11.53 2.24
C ASN A 126 -15.17 -10.98 3.67
N ASP A 127 -15.57 -11.81 4.58
CA ASP A 127 -15.72 -11.54 6.02
C ASP A 127 -14.90 -12.53 6.85
N ASP A 128 -14.82 -12.27 8.14
CA ASP A 128 -13.98 -13.04 9.05
C ASP A 128 -14.52 -14.45 9.31
N ASP A 129 -15.84 -14.65 9.25
CA ASP A 129 -16.46 -15.98 9.44
C ASP A 129 -15.98 -16.97 8.35
N HIS A 130 -15.71 -16.47 7.15
CA HIS A 130 -15.19 -17.26 6.02
C HIS A 130 -13.66 -17.27 5.97
N ARG A 131 -13.02 -16.14 6.20
CA ARG A 131 -11.56 -16.02 6.05
C ARG A 131 -10.76 -16.67 7.16
N LEU A 132 -11.17 -16.52 8.43
CA LEU A 132 -10.39 -17.06 9.54
C LEU A 132 -10.26 -18.60 9.50
N PRO A 133 -11.34 -19.37 9.26
CA PRO A 133 -11.22 -20.82 9.06
C PRO A 133 -10.37 -21.19 7.85
N LEU A 134 -10.48 -20.45 6.73
CA LEU A 134 -9.67 -20.67 5.55
C LEU A 134 -8.19 -20.45 5.84
N LEU A 135 -7.81 -19.35 6.49
CA LEU A 135 -6.42 -19.08 6.87
C LEU A 135 -5.82 -20.25 7.67
N ALA A 136 -6.52 -20.69 8.69
CA ALA A 136 -6.06 -21.78 9.54
C ALA A 136 -5.83 -23.08 8.75
N SER A 137 -6.62 -23.32 7.71
CA SER A 137 -6.56 -24.54 6.90
C SER A 137 -5.46 -24.53 5.83
N ILE A 138 -5.05 -23.36 5.34
CA ILE A 138 -4.14 -23.26 4.18
C ILE A 138 -2.76 -22.69 4.52
N MET A 139 -2.54 -22.18 5.73
CA MET A 139 -1.32 -21.41 6.03
C MET A 139 -0.03 -22.24 5.87
N ASP A 140 -0.07 -23.53 6.16
CA ASP A 140 1.08 -24.41 5.98
C ASP A 140 1.43 -24.58 4.50
N ASP A 141 0.43 -24.74 3.64
CA ASP A 141 0.64 -24.88 2.19
C ASP A 141 1.11 -23.57 1.55
N VAL A 142 0.55 -22.43 2.00
CA VAL A 142 1.01 -21.08 1.58
C VAL A 142 2.47 -20.90 1.94
N TRP A 143 2.83 -21.23 3.17
CA TRP A 143 4.20 -21.07 3.67
C TRP A 143 5.17 -21.99 2.94
N ALA A 144 4.85 -23.27 2.78
CA ALA A 144 5.70 -24.23 2.07
C ALA A 144 5.91 -23.82 0.60
N THR A 145 4.85 -23.31 -0.07
CA THR A 145 4.94 -22.83 -1.45
C THR A 145 5.83 -21.58 -1.53
N PHE A 146 5.67 -20.66 -0.59
CA PHE A 146 6.53 -19.46 -0.51
C PHE A 146 7.99 -19.82 -0.26
N GLU A 147 8.29 -20.69 0.70
CA GLU A 147 9.67 -21.09 1.03
C GLU A 147 10.37 -21.77 -0.15
N ALA A 148 9.67 -22.68 -0.85
CA ALA A 148 10.22 -23.30 -2.05
C ALA A 148 10.64 -22.26 -3.10
N MET A 149 9.83 -21.21 -3.32
CA MET A 149 10.16 -20.14 -4.25
C MET A 149 11.23 -19.19 -3.72
N ARG A 150 11.34 -19.01 -2.41
CA ARG A 150 12.41 -18.26 -1.78
C ARG A 150 13.75 -18.97 -1.94
N ASP A 151 13.79 -20.29 -1.74
CA ASP A 151 14.98 -21.10 -1.95
C ASP A 151 15.46 -21.12 -3.42
N GLU A 152 14.49 -20.95 -4.37
CA GLU A 152 14.81 -20.73 -5.78
C GLU A 152 15.32 -19.29 -6.07
N GLY A 153 15.34 -18.40 -5.07
CA GLY A 153 15.74 -17.00 -5.22
C GLY A 153 14.68 -16.08 -5.87
N LYS A 154 13.49 -16.60 -6.19
CA LYS A 154 12.44 -15.87 -6.90
C LYS A 154 11.70 -14.83 -6.07
N VAL A 155 11.62 -15.05 -4.75
CA VAL A 155 10.89 -14.18 -3.82
C VAL A 155 11.74 -13.85 -2.60
N GLY A 156 11.48 -12.69 -1.98
CA GLY A 156 12.18 -12.25 -0.78
C GLY A 156 11.38 -12.50 0.49
N TYR A 157 10.35 -11.70 0.69
CA TYR A 157 9.58 -11.64 1.93
C TYR A 157 8.10 -11.81 1.68
N LEU A 158 7.42 -12.50 2.60
CA LEU A 158 5.97 -12.64 2.63
C LEU A 158 5.40 -11.61 3.61
N MET A 159 4.55 -10.74 3.11
CA MET A 159 3.73 -9.81 3.89
C MET A 159 2.25 -10.05 3.56
N THR A 160 1.31 -9.52 4.34
CA THR A 160 -0.11 -9.74 4.08
C THR A 160 -0.95 -8.48 4.16
N LEU A 161 -2.10 -8.49 3.48
CA LEU A 161 -3.21 -7.56 3.65
C LEU A 161 -4.38 -8.29 4.34
N PRO A 162 -4.55 -8.13 5.65
CA PRO A 162 -5.53 -8.93 6.40
C PRO A 162 -6.96 -8.37 6.37
N TYR A 163 -7.19 -7.13 5.97
CA TYR A 163 -8.45 -6.38 5.89
C TYR A 163 -9.11 -5.98 7.22
N THR A 164 -9.05 -6.81 8.26
CA THR A 164 -9.70 -6.57 9.57
C THR A 164 -8.72 -6.78 10.71
N THR A 165 -9.06 -6.29 11.91
CA THR A 165 -8.25 -6.49 13.11
C THR A 165 -8.20 -7.96 13.52
N ALA A 166 -9.32 -8.69 13.43
CA ALA A 166 -9.35 -10.12 13.73
C ALA A 166 -8.48 -10.95 12.78
N ALA A 167 -8.55 -10.65 11.47
CA ALA A 167 -7.69 -11.29 10.48
C ALA A 167 -6.21 -10.89 10.63
N THR A 168 -5.94 -9.66 11.09
CA THR A 168 -4.58 -9.21 11.43
C THR A 168 -4.03 -10.03 12.59
N ARG A 169 -4.80 -10.18 13.67
CA ARG A 169 -4.40 -11.00 14.81
C ARG A 169 -4.10 -12.44 14.37
N ALA A 170 -5.02 -13.08 13.64
CA ALA A 170 -4.83 -14.43 13.13
C ALA A 170 -3.58 -14.56 12.26
N ALA A 171 -3.28 -13.56 11.42
CA ALA A 171 -2.07 -13.57 10.59
C ALA A 171 -0.79 -13.44 11.44
N LEU A 172 -0.76 -12.49 12.39
CA LEU A 172 0.41 -12.26 13.24
C LEU A 172 0.71 -13.47 14.15
N ASP A 173 -0.32 -14.13 14.66
CA ASP A 173 -0.17 -15.33 15.51
C ASP A 173 0.50 -16.50 14.78
N THR A 174 0.52 -16.50 13.45
CA THR A 174 1.27 -17.50 12.67
C THR A 174 2.80 -17.34 12.81
N GLY A 175 3.28 -16.13 13.11
CA GLY A 175 4.72 -15.79 13.14
C GLY A 175 5.43 -15.85 11.78
N ARG A 176 4.69 -15.96 10.67
CA ARG A 176 5.24 -16.25 9.32
C ARG A 176 5.40 -15.05 8.42
N PHE A 177 4.77 -13.92 8.77
CA PHE A 177 4.81 -12.72 7.93
C PHE A 177 5.92 -11.76 8.37
N ALA A 178 6.65 -11.22 7.40
CA ALA A 178 7.63 -10.15 7.64
C ALA A 178 6.97 -8.82 8.01
N GLY A 179 5.65 -8.73 7.93
CA GLY A 179 4.87 -7.57 8.29
C GLY A 179 3.57 -7.44 7.50
N LEU A 180 3.03 -6.24 7.49
CA LEU A 180 1.74 -5.90 6.88
C LEU A 180 1.90 -4.90 5.73
N VAL A 181 1.10 -5.07 4.68
CA VAL A 181 0.87 -4.06 3.65
C VAL A 181 -0.61 -3.67 3.71
N SER A 182 -0.98 -2.62 4.42
CA SER A 182 -2.37 -2.36 4.72
C SER A 182 -2.74 -0.87 4.77
N PHE A 183 -4.04 -0.61 4.95
CA PHE A 183 -4.58 0.75 5.01
C PHE A 183 -4.03 1.48 6.24
N LEU A 184 -3.61 2.73 6.02
CA LEU A 184 -3.27 3.66 7.09
C LEU A 184 -3.34 5.10 6.56
N ASN A 185 -4.16 5.90 7.17
CA ASN A 185 -4.24 7.34 7.00
C ASN A 185 -5.00 7.93 8.20
N PRO A 186 -5.13 9.24 8.36
CA PRO A 186 -5.81 9.84 9.51
C PRO A 186 -7.27 9.41 9.73
N ILE A 187 -7.93 8.81 8.70
CA ILE A 187 -9.32 8.31 8.78
C ILE A 187 -9.38 6.78 8.99
N GLU A 188 -8.35 6.04 8.56
CA GLU A 188 -8.26 4.57 8.70
C GLU A 188 -7.06 4.24 9.60
N MET A 189 -7.28 3.98 10.87
CA MET A 189 -6.22 3.72 11.85
C MET A 189 -6.41 2.41 12.64
N GLU A 190 -7.34 1.56 12.22
CA GLU A 190 -7.70 0.33 12.94
C GLU A 190 -6.47 -0.55 13.23
N LEU A 191 -5.56 -0.66 12.27
CA LEU A 191 -4.38 -1.51 12.43
C LEU A 191 -3.22 -0.87 13.18
N ALA A 192 -3.30 0.40 13.55
CA ALA A 192 -2.26 1.06 14.35
C ALA A 192 -2.15 0.45 15.76
N GLU A 193 -3.18 -0.23 16.26
CA GLU A 193 -3.13 -0.97 17.52
C GLU A 193 -2.04 -2.06 17.55
N PHE A 194 -1.67 -2.61 16.38
CA PHE A 194 -0.66 -3.66 16.26
C PHE A 194 0.78 -3.13 16.14
N PHE A 195 0.98 -1.83 16.00
CA PHE A 195 2.31 -1.25 15.77
C PHE A 195 3.32 -1.57 16.88
N PRO A 196 2.97 -1.52 18.18
CA PRO A 196 3.90 -1.91 19.23
C PRO A 196 4.32 -3.39 19.16
N GLU A 197 3.46 -4.25 18.63
CA GLU A 197 3.78 -5.67 18.43
C GLU A 197 4.65 -5.88 17.20
N LEU A 198 4.34 -5.22 16.08
CA LEU A 198 5.15 -5.26 14.87
C LEU A 198 6.59 -4.81 15.17
N GLU A 199 6.74 -3.73 15.92
CA GLU A 199 8.06 -3.22 16.32
C GLU A 199 8.83 -4.24 17.17
N ARG A 200 8.22 -4.79 18.22
CA ARG A 200 8.85 -5.81 19.08
C ARG A 200 9.27 -7.06 18.32
N ASN A 201 8.50 -7.44 17.31
CA ASN A 201 8.75 -8.63 16.49
C ASN A 201 9.67 -8.36 15.30
N GLY A 202 10.11 -7.12 15.10
CA GLY A 202 10.88 -6.73 13.92
C GLY A 202 10.10 -6.84 12.61
N GLN A 203 8.77 -6.74 12.66
CA GLN A 203 7.89 -6.79 11.49
C GLN A 203 7.68 -5.38 10.93
N GLY A 204 7.67 -5.24 9.60
CA GLY A 204 7.49 -3.95 8.95
C GLY A 204 6.03 -3.64 8.60
N PHE A 205 5.76 -2.36 8.31
CA PHE A 205 4.47 -1.92 7.77
C PHE A 205 4.68 -1.10 6.50
N VAL A 206 3.96 -1.45 5.45
CA VAL A 206 3.84 -0.66 4.22
C VAL A 206 2.43 -0.11 4.14
N CYS A 207 2.31 1.22 4.19
CA CYS A 207 1.04 1.89 4.10
C CYS A 207 0.46 1.83 2.68
N ILE A 208 -0.83 1.58 2.55
CA ILE A 208 -1.59 1.83 1.33
C ILE A 208 -2.73 2.81 1.60
N ARG A 209 -3.20 3.54 0.57
CA ARG A 209 -4.26 4.56 0.66
C ARG A 209 -3.95 5.78 1.56
N PRO A 210 -2.71 6.33 1.58
CA PRO A 210 -2.38 7.45 2.47
C PRO A 210 -3.28 8.67 2.27
N LEU A 211 -3.80 8.88 1.05
CA LEU A 211 -4.68 10.00 0.70
C LEU A 211 -6.18 9.66 0.77
N TYR A 212 -6.56 8.50 1.34
CA TYR A 212 -7.94 8.05 1.43
C TYR A 212 -8.72 8.23 0.11
N GLN A 213 -8.18 7.68 -0.98
CA GLN A 213 -8.71 7.80 -2.35
C GLN A 213 -8.83 9.25 -2.87
N GLY A 214 -8.19 10.22 -2.22
CA GLY A 214 -8.20 11.63 -2.61
C GLY A 214 -9.11 12.53 -1.75
N VAL A 215 -9.77 12.01 -0.72
CA VAL A 215 -10.48 12.81 0.28
C VAL A 215 -9.48 13.66 1.08
N LEU A 216 -8.35 13.08 1.47
CA LEU A 216 -7.28 13.76 2.21
C LEU A 216 -6.33 14.52 1.27
N THR A 217 -6.89 15.29 0.33
CA THR A 217 -6.14 16.16 -0.57
C THR A 217 -6.73 17.56 -0.61
N ASP A 218 -5.97 18.51 -1.14
CA ASP A 218 -6.41 19.91 -1.30
C ASP A 218 -7.29 20.11 -2.55
N ARG A 219 -7.65 19.03 -3.26
CA ARG A 219 -8.40 19.09 -4.51
C ARG A 219 -9.91 19.22 -4.32
N ARG A 220 -10.45 18.76 -3.18
CA ARG A 220 -11.88 18.74 -2.88
C ARG A 220 -12.10 18.94 -1.39
N SER A 221 -13.17 19.65 -1.08
CA SER A 221 -13.58 19.94 0.31
C SER A 221 -14.90 19.25 0.71
N GLY A 222 -15.65 18.73 -0.25
CA GLY A 222 -16.95 18.12 0.00
C GLY A 222 -17.41 17.15 -1.09
N TRP A 223 -18.49 16.42 -0.80
CA TRP A 223 -19.13 15.50 -1.74
C TRP A 223 -19.82 16.20 -2.93
N ASP A 224 -20.18 17.46 -2.79
CA ASP A 224 -20.75 18.30 -3.83
C ASP A 224 -19.78 18.56 -4.98
N GLU A 225 -18.49 18.48 -4.73
CA GLU A 225 -17.43 18.58 -5.74
C GLU A 225 -17.11 17.23 -6.43
N VAL A 226 -17.78 16.14 -6.06
CA VAL A 226 -17.61 14.82 -6.64
C VAL A 226 -18.73 14.52 -7.63
N PRO A 227 -18.45 14.47 -8.95
CA PRO A 227 -19.46 14.18 -9.96
C PRO A 227 -20.10 12.80 -9.76
N GLU A 228 -21.34 12.65 -10.23
CA GLU A 228 -22.01 11.35 -10.31
C GLU A 228 -21.24 10.38 -11.23
N GLY A 229 -21.18 9.10 -10.87
CA GLY A 229 -20.41 8.10 -11.59
C GLY A 229 -18.89 8.16 -11.34
N HIS A 230 -18.45 9.00 -10.40
CA HIS A 230 -17.05 9.09 -10.03
C HIS A 230 -16.63 7.86 -9.22
N TYR A 231 -15.35 7.50 -9.30
CA TYR A 231 -14.80 6.34 -8.56
C TYR A 231 -14.94 6.44 -7.01
N LEU A 232 -15.23 7.62 -6.50
CA LEU A 232 -15.52 7.88 -5.08
C LEU A 232 -16.97 7.56 -4.67
N ASP A 233 -17.88 7.25 -5.61
CA ASP A 233 -19.28 6.96 -5.26
C ASP A 233 -19.41 5.77 -4.32
N ARG A 234 -18.52 4.78 -4.48
CA ARG A 234 -18.44 3.67 -3.54
C ARG A 234 -18.07 4.16 -2.13
N LEU A 235 -17.07 5.03 -2.02
CA LEU A 235 -16.63 5.57 -0.73
C LEU A 235 -17.72 6.47 -0.10
N ARG A 236 -18.46 7.24 -0.92
CA ARG A 236 -19.61 8.02 -0.44
C ARG A 236 -20.67 7.14 0.22
N THR A 237 -20.86 5.91 -0.27
CA THR A 237 -21.77 4.93 0.32
C THR A 237 -21.18 4.26 1.57
N GLU A 238 -19.89 3.92 1.54
CA GLU A 238 -19.21 3.21 2.63
C GLU A 238 -18.88 4.13 3.82
N ASN A 239 -18.51 5.38 3.56
CA ASN A 239 -18.21 6.39 4.58
C ASN A 239 -18.72 7.77 4.13
N PRO A 240 -20.01 8.07 4.31
CA PRO A 240 -20.59 9.35 3.92
C PRO A 240 -19.98 10.54 4.69
N ASP A 241 -19.45 10.32 5.88
CA ASP A 241 -18.87 11.34 6.75
C ASP A 241 -17.38 11.65 6.45
N ALA A 242 -16.82 11.07 5.39
CA ALA A 242 -15.38 11.17 5.12
C ALA A 242 -14.86 12.62 5.02
N PHE A 243 -15.61 13.53 4.42
CA PHE A 243 -15.23 14.93 4.35
C PHE A 243 -15.42 15.69 5.67
N ASP A 244 -16.41 15.32 6.48
CA ASP A 244 -16.58 15.88 7.83
C ASP A 244 -15.43 15.43 8.74
N GLN A 245 -15.02 14.16 8.66
CA GLN A 245 -13.83 13.63 9.33
C GLN A 245 -12.56 14.37 8.91
N ARG A 246 -12.39 14.61 7.59
CA ARG A 246 -11.30 15.44 7.07
C ARG A 246 -11.31 16.85 7.66
N SER A 247 -12.48 17.47 7.75
CA SER A 247 -12.62 18.82 8.32
C SER A 247 -12.25 18.83 9.81
N ALA A 248 -12.72 17.84 10.59
CA ALA A 248 -12.34 17.69 11.99
C ALA A 248 -10.81 17.52 12.19
N ILE A 249 -10.15 16.78 11.29
CA ILE A 249 -8.68 16.66 11.29
C ILE A 249 -8.04 18.02 10.97
N ALA A 250 -8.56 18.75 9.97
CA ALA A 250 -8.04 20.06 9.58
C ALA A 250 -8.15 21.09 10.72
N ASP A 251 -9.25 21.08 11.46
CA ASP A 251 -9.48 21.97 12.59
C ASP A 251 -8.58 21.61 13.78
N ALA A 252 -8.43 20.30 14.08
CA ALA A 252 -7.65 19.85 15.22
C ALA A 252 -6.12 20.00 15.05
N PHE A 253 -5.63 19.98 13.81
CA PHE A 253 -4.20 19.96 13.46
C PHE A 253 -3.82 21.05 12.45
N ALA A 254 -4.47 22.23 12.52
CA ALA A 254 -4.27 23.33 11.58
C ALA A 254 -2.80 23.76 11.48
N ASP A 255 -2.11 23.85 12.61
CA ASP A 255 -0.70 24.25 12.67
C ASP A 255 0.23 23.20 12.02
N GLU A 256 -0.07 21.90 12.23
CA GLU A 256 0.72 20.81 11.68
C GLU A 256 0.44 20.57 10.18
N ILE A 257 -0.76 20.87 9.73
CA ILE A 257 -1.17 20.78 8.31
C ILE A 257 -0.52 21.91 7.51
N ASP A 258 -0.35 23.08 8.11
CA ASP A 258 0.35 24.23 7.52
C ASP A 258 -0.08 24.49 6.06
N GLY A 259 -1.39 24.60 5.87
CA GLY A 259 -2.03 24.95 4.60
C GLY A 259 -2.11 23.84 3.53
N SER A 260 -1.64 22.61 3.79
CA SER A 260 -1.77 21.50 2.83
C SER A 260 -2.14 20.18 3.48
N MET A 261 -3.41 19.80 3.33
CA MET A 261 -3.92 18.48 3.73
C MET A 261 -3.21 17.35 2.97
N THR A 262 -2.92 17.55 1.69
CA THR A 262 -2.18 16.58 0.87
C THR A 262 -0.82 16.28 1.48
N ARG A 263 -0.06 17.32 1.83
CA ARG A 263 1.26 17.17 2.47
C ARG A 263 1.16 16.48 3.83
N PHE A 264 0.22 16.87 4.67
CA PHE A 264 0.00 16.24 5.97
C PHE A 264 -0.35 14.76 5.82
N ALA A 265 -1.29 14.41 4.96
CA ALA A 265 -1.73 13.04 4.74
C ALA A 265 -0.63 12.13 4.17
N LEU A 266 0.25 12.67 3.31
CA LEU A 266 1.43 11.94 2.82
C LEU A 266 2.49 11.73 3.92
N ARG A 267 2.69 12.69 4.80
CA ARG A 267 3.65 12.58 5.91
C ARG A 267 3.14 11.70 7.05
N PHE A 268 1.85 11.71 7.30
CA PHE A 268 1.23 11.10 8.46
C PHE A 268 1.62 9.64 8.70
N PRO A 269 1.57 8.72 7.73
CA PRO A 269 1.99 7.34 7.96
C PRO A 269 3.44 7.23 8.47
N LEU A 270 4.32 8.10 7.99
CA LEU A 270 5.74 8.11 8.34
C LEU A 270 6.05 8.75 9.70
N PHE A 271 5.06 9.32 10.39
CA PHE A 271 5.22 9.76 11.78
C PHE A 271 5.42 8.57 12.71
N SER A 272 4.93 7.38 12.33
CA SER A 272 5.28 6.14 13.00
C SER A 272 6.58 5.53 12.45
N PRO A 273 7.54 5.14 13.31
CA PRO A 273 8.77 4.48 12.87
C PRO A 273 8.54 3.07 12.31
N VAL A 274 7.42 2.43 12.61
CA VAL A 274 7.06 1.09 12.11
C VAL A 274 6.75 1.12 10.61
N VAL A 275 6.30 2.27 10.09
CA VAL A 275 5.98 2.44 8.68
C VAL A 275 7.24 2.71 7.87
N ALA A 276 7.63 1.76 7.03
CA ALA A 276 8.83 1.89 6.20
C ALA A 276 8.54 2.64 4.89
N SER A 277 7.37 2.47 4.30
CA SER A 277 7.02 3.03 3.00
C SER A 277 5.51 3.20 2.84
N MET A 278 5.09 4.02 1.88
CA MET A 278 3.70 4.15 1.51
C MET A 278 3.47 4.05 0.00
N VAL A 279 2.50 3.24 -0.40
CA VAL A 279 2.09 3.09 -1.79
C VAL A 279 1.14 4.21 -2.16
N THR A 280 1.61 5.10 -3.02
CA THR A 280 0.83 6.24 -3.53
C THR A 280 0.55 6.09 -5.01
N GLY A 281 -0.70 6.31 -5.42
CA GLY A 281 -1.09 6.34 -6.83
C GLY A 281 -0.56 7.61 -7.50
N LEU A 282 0.38 7.47 -8.43
CA LEU A 282 1.06 8.57 -9.11
C LEU A 282 0.87 8.41 -10.62
N ASN A 283 0.11 9.33 -11.23
CA ASN A 283 -0.30 9.22 -12.63
C ASN A 283 0.27 10.35 -13.52
N SER A 284 1.01 11.28 -12.93
CA SER A 284 1.65 12.39 -13.65
C SER A 284 2.94 12.83 -12.94
N VAL A 285 3.82 13.49 -13.69
CA VAL A 285 5.07 14.07 -13.16
C VAL A 285 4.77 15.05 -12.02
N ALA A 286 3.77 15.91 -12.17
CA ALA A 286 3.40 16.87 -11.14
C ALA A 286 2.99 16.20 -9.81
N GLN A 287 2.28 15.05 -9.85
CA GLN A 287 1.96 14.30 -8.64
C GLN A 287 3.20 13.68 -7.99
N VAL A 288 4.18 13.24 -8.80
CA VAL A 288 5.46 12.75 -8.26
C VAL A 288 6.23 13.87 -7.58
N GLU A 289 6.35 15.03 -8.24
CA GLU A 289 7.04 16.21 -7.70
C GLU A 289 6.38 16.69 -6.39
N GLU A 290 5.04 16.77 -6.36
CA GLU A 290 4.28 17.10 -5.16
C GLU A 290 4.55 16.11 -4.01
N ALA A 291 4.49 14.79 -4.29
CA ALA A 291 4.73 13.77 -3.28
C ALA A 291 6.18 13.78 -2.78
N VAL A 292 7.16 13.93 -3.67
CA VAL A 292 8.59 14.02 -3.29
C VAL A 292 8.85 15.25 -2.44
N ALA A 293 8.32 16.42 -2.84
CA ALA A 293 8.45 17.65 -2.06
C ALA A 293 7.74 17.56 -0.69
N ALA A 294 6.57 16.91 -0.65
CA ALA A 294 5.86 16.68 0.60
C ALA A 294 6.64 15.83 1.60
N LEU A 295 7.46 14.90 1.13
CA LEU A 295 8.20 13.92 1.95
C LEU A 295 9.62 14.35 2.28
N ASP A 296 10.09 15.46 1.73
CA ASP A 296 11.44 15.96 2.03
C ASP A 296 11.59 16.27 3.52
N GLY A 297 12.63 15.68 4.15
CA GLY A 297 12.93 15.85 5.55
C GLY A 297 11.82 15.40 6.51
N VAL A 298 11.02 14.39 6.15
CA VAL A 298 10.00 13.87 7.06
C VAL A 298 10.65 13.05 8.18
N GLU A 299 10.46 13.50 9.40
CA GLU A 299 10.93 12.81 10.60
C GLU A 299 9.78 12.07 11.31
N PRO A 300 10.06 10.97 12.01
CA PRO A 300 9.09 10.34 12.90
C PRO A 300 8.57 11.32 13.97
N ARG A 301 7.26 11.34 14.15
CA ARG A 301 6.57 12.15 15.16
C ARG A 301 5.54 11.30 15.89
N PRO A 302 5.97 10.34 16.73
CA PRO A 302 5.08 9.40 17.41
C PRO A 302 4.06 10.10 18.32
N ASP A 303 4.42 11.24 18.91
CA ASP A 303 3.51 12.07 19.68
C ASP A 303 2.34 12.61 18.85
N LEU A 304 2.62 13.08 17.63
CA LEU A 304 1.59 13.56 16.71
C LEU A 304 0.76 12.41 16.15
N PHE A 305 1.41 11.30 15.82
CA PHE A 305 0.71 10.09 15.39
C PHE A 305 -0.34 9.65 16.43
N GLU A 306 0.02 9.62 17.72
CA GLU A 306 -0.88 9.25 18.80
C GLU A 306 -1.99 10.29 19.03
N LYS A 307 -1.73 11.59 18.86
CA LYS A 307 -2.78 12.61 18.92
C LYS A 307 -3.83 12.43 17.83
N VAL A 308 -3.40 12.14 16.59
CA VAL A 308 -4.32 11.86 15.48
C VAL A 308 -5.09 10.57 15.76
N ARG A 309 -4.43 9.54 16.30
CA ARG A 309 -5.08 8.28 16.68
C ARG A 309 -6.13 8.50 17.78
N ALA A 310 -5.88 9.36 18.75
CA ALA A 310 -6.86 9.72 19.79
C ALA A 310 -8.09 10.43 19.18
N LEU A 311 -7.90 11.37 18.26
CA LEU A 311 -9.01 12.00 17.52
C LEU A 311 -9.82 10.97 16.74
N TRP A 312 -9.16 10.07 16.01
CA TRP A 312 -9.82 8.97 15.31
C TRP A 312 -10.62 8.07 16.25
N ALA A 313 -10.04 7.65 17.38
CA ALA A 313 -10.68 6.80 18.38
C ALA A 313 -11.89 7.45 19.06
N SER A 314 -11.94 8.79 19.14
CA SER A 314 -13.09 9.55 19.64
C SER A 314 -14.24 9.65 18.63
N GLY A 315 -14.08 9.11 17.42
CA GLY A 315 -15.01 9.30 16.30
C GLY A 315 -14.98 10.73 15.77
N PHE A 316 -13.80 11.34 15.74
CA PHE A 316 -13.53 12.71 15.27
C PHE A 316 -14.25 13.80 16.07
N ARG A 317 -14.40 13.60 17.37
CA ARG A 317 -14.99 14.59 18.29
C ARG A 317 -13.87 15.34 19.01
N PRO A 318 -13.65 16.64 18.72
CA PRO A 318 -12.64 17.42 19.41
C PRO A 318 -12.90 17.50 20.93
N GLY A 319 -11.90 17.20 21.74
CA GLY A 319 -11.99 17.35 23.21
C GLY A 319 -12.70 16.24 23.96
N ALA A 320 -12.89 15.06 23.36
CA ALA A 320 -13.36 13.87 24.05
C ALA A 320 -12.24 13.16 24.83
#